data_7d0ed2815d2bbf2c9c6b04f1cf6ee6d0
#
_entry.id   7d0ed2815d2bbf2c9c6b04f1cf6ee6d0
#
_cell.length_a   1.000
_cell.length_b   1.000
_cell.length_c   1.000
_cell.angle_alpha   90.00
_cell.angle_beta   90.00
_cell.angle_gamma   90.00
#
_symmetry.space_group_name_H-M   'P 1'
#
loop_
_entity.id
_entity.type
_entity.pdbx_description
1 polymer ?
#
loop_
_entity_poly.entity_id
_entity_poly.type
_entity_poly.pdbx_seq_one_letter_code
_entity_poly.pdbx_strand_id
1 'polypeptide(L)'
;MGLLVLDYRQCHSKNDAIKSKYLLSCFIVLLGGSLPDKTYAVVSPDDTFKPYVASTLLYDSNFLRLSDSVDTVAVTGQSDRSDFIKQVAAGFDMDWKIQRQHFIVKANVNQNWFQTFTNLDYTGWDTRAQWNWQIGNNWDGEIGYSNAQALGSFAQLHSVVNNLINNQRYFANAGYLFHPNGKIKLGVFRTETEFDGTSRRFSNNTEDNAELDLQYLSPGGSVYGLRVIATDGQYPQRQITPGSTQDDAYTRMSYALTWDWRANNKTRVDGFVGYTQQDYAHFGVRNFSDVTAQLNLGWQASEKTLLELSGRRLISQADNLFASFVLTQGVWFNVNWQPTPKIALKLPMSYQQQEYLGGGGSSVAGFEQQKDDVGNVGLNLMYQPLDSVSIGPVLSFEKRDSNIPIASYESKSAGVNLQAAF
;
A
#
# COMPACT_ATOMS: atom_id res chain seq x y z
N MET A 1 7.37 1.31 7.34
CA MET A 1 6.67 2.30 6.50
C MET A 1 5.24 1.81 6.31
N GLY A 2 4.43 2.01 7.36
CA GLY A 2 3.02 1.62 7.34
C GLY A 2 2.18 2.80 6.89
N LEU A 3 1.81 2.87 5.63
CA LEU A 3 0.77 3.79 5.21
C LEU A 3 -0.56 3.17 5.56
N LEU A 4 -1.29 3.80 6.46
CA LEU A 4 -2.70 3.56 6.63
C LEU A 4 -3.42 3.97 5.34
N VAL A 5 -3.55 3.04 4.42
CA VAL A 5 -4.52 3.19 3.34
C VAL A 5 -5.86 2.82 3.93
N LEU A 6 -6.63 3.82 4.26
CA LEU A 6 -8.05 3.68 4.53
C LEU A 6 -8.73 3.24 3.24
N ASP A 7 -8.73 1.94 3.03
CA ASP A 7 -9.44 1.35 1.91
C ASP A 7 -10.89 1.13 2.31
N TYR A 8 -11.72 2.00 1.81
CA TYR A 8 -13.14 1.97 2.07
C TYR A 8 -13.94 1.96 0.78
N ARG A 9 -14.40 0.79 0.39
CA ARG A 9 -15.39 0.67 -0.69
C ARG A 9 -16.36 -0.46 -0.47
N GLN A 10 -17.56 -0.10 -0.16
CA GLN A 10 -18.71 -0.83 -0.64
C GLN A 10 -19.76 0.14 -1.14
N CYS A 11 -20.10 0.04 -2.39
CA CYS A 11 -21.28 0.65 -2.94
C CYS A 11 -22.11 -0.46 -3.58
N HIS A 12 -23.23 -0.80 -2.95
CA HIS A 12 -24.23 -1.62 -3.57
C HIS A 12 -24.99 -0.78 -4.60
N SER A 13 -24.72 -0.99 -5.85
CA SER A 13 -25.58 -0.54 -6.95
C SER A 13 -26.14 -1.74 -7.68
N LYS A 14 -27.45 -1.80 -7.74
CA LYS A 14 -28.19 -2.68 -8.65
C LYS A 14 -28.05 -2.12 -10.07
N ASN A 15 -26.93 -2.32 -10.71
CA ASN A 15 -26.83 -2.38 -12.16
C ASN A 15 -25.41 -2.80 -12.53
N ASP A 16 -25.31 -4.04 -12.94
CA ASP A 16 -24.12 -4.71 -13.39
C ASP A 16 -23.65 -4.13 -14.71
N ALA A 17 -22.55 -3.39 -14.70
CA ALA A 17 -21.67 -3.33 -15.87
C ALA A 17 -20.28 -2.68 -15.59
N ILE A 18 -20.09 -1.98 -14.46
CA ILE A 18 -18.75 -1.48 -14.14
C ILE A 18 -18.41 -1.96 -12.73
N LYS A 19 -18.01 -3.22 -12.64
CA LYS A 19 -17.46 -3.79 -11.40
C LYS A 19 -16.24 -2.98 -11.00
N SER A 20 -16.32 -2.32 -9.86
CA SER A 20 -15.22 -1.64 -9.18
C SER A 20 -14.07 -2.63 -8.99
N LYS A 21 -13.06 -2.55 -9.87
CA LYS A 21 -11.82 -3.34 -9.82
C LYS A 21 -10.67 -2.60 -9.15
N TYR A 22 -10.98 -1.61 -8.34
CA TYR A 22 -9.97 -0.76 -7.74
C TYR A 22 -9.90 -0.98 -6.24
N LEU A 23 -9.32 -2.09 -5.86
CA LEU A 23 -8.95 -2.39 -4.50
C LEU A 23 -7.49 -2.82 -4.48
N LEU A 24 -6.72 -2.12 -3.73
CA LEU A 24 -5.38 -2.45 -3.29
C LEU A 24 -4.28 -2.41 -4.37
N SER A 25 -3.94 -1.23 -4.83
CA SER A 25 -2.60 -0.94 -5.33
C SER A 25 -1.98 0.12 -4.45
N CYS A 26 -1.76 -0.21 -3.19
CA CYS A 26 -0.88 0.57 -2.34
C CYS A 26 0.12 -0.38 -1.70
N PHE A 27 1.37 -0.19 -2.12
CA PHE A 27 2.57 -0.66 -1.48
C PHE A 27 2.91 -2.14 -1.56
N ILE A 28 3.42 -2.52 -2.69
CA ILE A 28 4.75 -3.09 -2.72
C ILE A 28 5.47 -2.42 -3.88
N VAL A 29 5.94 -1.18 -3.71
CA VAL A 29 7.05 -0.64 -4.47
C VAL A 29 8.28 -1.11 -3.74
N LEU A 30 8.51 -2.40 -3.85
CA LEU A 30 9.77 -3.02 -3.50
C LEU A 30 9.78 -4.35 -4.22
N LEU A 31 10.41 -4.36 -5.40
CA LEU A 31 10.70 -5.56 -6.15
C LEU A 31 9.52 -6.50 -6.42
N GLY A 32 8.32 -6.06 -6.15
CA GLY A 32 7.13 -6.74 -6.57
C GLY A 32 6.61 -6.04 -7.81
N GLY A 33 6.93 -6.53 -8.98
CA GLY A 33 6.01 -6.32 -10.08
C GLY A 33 4.64 -6.69 -9.52
N SER A 34 3.75 -5.68 -9.32
CA SER A 34 2.36 -5.95 -8.99
C SER A 34 1.87 -6.98 -10.01
N LEU A 35 1.64 -8.21 -9.54
CA LEU A 35 0.96 -9.19 -10.37
C LEU A 35 -0.26 -8.46 -10.94
N PRO A 36 -0.50 -8.49 -12.24
CA PRO A 36 -1.62 -7.77 -12.81
C PRO A 36 -2.89 -8.23 -12.11
N ASP A 37 -3.70 -7.30 -11.61
CA ASP A 37 -5.01 -7.57 -10.99
C ASP A 37 -6.00 -8.27 -11.92
N LYS A 38 -5.56 -8.66 -13.11
CA LYS A 38 -6.32 -9.41 -14.10
C LYS A 38 -5.48 -10.52 -14.68
N THR A 39 -5.62 -11.69 -14.07
CA THR A 39 -5.35 -12.94 -14.74
C THR A 39 -6.43 -13.20 -15.79
N TYR A 40 -6.06 -13.15 -17.04
CA TYR A 40 -6.89 -13.68 -18.12
C TYR A 40 -6.52 -15.15 -18.27
N ALA A 41 -7.30 -16.03 -17.68
CA ALA A 41 -7.05 -17.47 -17.68
C ALA A 41 -8.15 -18.21 -18.43
N VAL A 42 -7.93 -19.50 -18.66
CA VAL A 42 -8.96 -20.53 -18.93
C VAL A 42 -10.06 -20.52 -17.84
N VAL A 43 -9.76 -19.95 -16.69
CA VAL A 43 -10.69 -19.61 -15.64
C VAL A 43 -11.61 -18.50 -16.13
N SER A 44 -12.88 -18.80 -16.30
CA SER A 44 -13.90 -17.79 -16.63
C SER A 44 -13.83 -16.63 -15.61
N PRO A 45 -14.08 -15.38 -16.03
CA PRO A 45 -14.24 -14.26 -15.09
C PRO A 45 -15.24 -14.55 -13.97
N ASP A 46 -16.16 -15.49 -14.20
CA ASP A 46 -17.22 -15.89 -13.27
C ASP A 46 -16.82 -17.08 -12.37
N ASP A 47 -15.64 -17.66 -12.54
CA ASP A 47 -15.19 -18.76 -11.69
C ASP A 47 -14.95 -18.29 -10.25
N THR A 48 -15.46 -19.09 -9.32
CA THR A 48 -15.36 -18.80 -7.89
C THR A 48 -13.92 -18.96 -7.37
N PHE A 49 -13.13 -19.88 -7.94
CA PHE A 49 -11.79 -20.21 -7.47
C PHE A 49 -10.80 -20.18 -8.63
N LYS A 50 -9.73 -19.42 -8.48
CA LYS A 50 -8.75 -19.09 -9.53
C LYS A 50 -7.33 -19.32 -9.02
N PRO A 51 -6.81 -20.54 -9.06
CA PRO A 51 -5.42 -20.82 -8.69
C PRO A 51 -4.46 -20.37 -9.79
N TYR A 52 -3.24 -19.99 -9.38
CA TYR A 52 -2.18 -19.60 -10.29
C TYR A 52 -0.79 -19.92 -9.76
N VAL A 53 0.17 -20.00 -10.68
CA VAL A 53 1.59 -19.96 -10.40
C VAL A 53 2.25 -18.86 -11.22
N ALA A 54 3.28 -18.23 -10.69
CA ALA A 54 3.99 -17.16 -11.36
C ALA A 54 5.50 -17.26 -11.11
N SER A 55 6.27 -16.70 -12.03
CA SER A 55 7.71 -16.56 -11.89
C SER A 55 8.14 -15.19 -12.41
N THR A 56 9.03 -14.53 -11.67
CA THR A 56 9.63 -13.26 -12.04
C THR A 56 11.14 -13.39 -12.05
N LEU A 57 11.76 -12.91 -13.12
CA LEU A 57 13.20 -12.70 -13.20
C LEU A 57 13.42 -11.20 -13.30
N LEU A 58 14.17 -10.60 -12.37
CA LEU A 58 14.38 -9.16 -12.27
C LEU A 58 15.85 -8.84 -12.04
N TYR A 59 16.40 -7.95 -12.83
CA TYR A 59 17.66 -7.28 -12.56
C TYR A 59 17.40 -5.90 -11.97
N ASP A 60 18.11 -5.54 -10.91
CA ASP A 60 18.07 -4.21 -10.29
C ASP A 60 19.51 -3.67 -10.19
N SER A 61 19.75 -2.50 -10.77
CA SER A 61 21.08 -1.89 -10.85
C SER A 61 21.60 -1.33 -9.53
N ASN A 62 20.72 -1.09 -8.56
CA ASN A 62 21.05 -0.57 -7.23
C ASN A 62 20.06 -1.11 -6.19
N PHE A 63 20.13 -2.42 -5.96
CA PHE A 63 19.16 -3.14 -5.14
C PHE A 63 19.06 -2.58 -3.70
N LEU A 64 20.19 -2.20 -3.14
CA LEU A 64 20.25 -1.66 -1.77
C LEU A 64 19.98 -0.16 -1.68
N ARG A 65 19.66 0.50 -2.80
CA ARG A 65 19.35 1.95 -2.83
C ARG A 65 20.48 2.81 -2.25
N LEU A 66 21.74 2.43 -2.52
CA LEU A 66 22.92 3.15 -2.04
C LEU A 66 23.15 4.42 -2.86
N SER A 67 23.56 5.47 -2.19
CA SER A 67 24.02 6.71 -2.82
C SER A 67 25.37 6.50 -3.53
N ASP A 68 25.63 7.28 -4.59
CA ASP A 68 26.92 7.27 -5.27
C ASP A 68 28.08 7.77 -4.37
N SER A 69 27.75 8.51 -3.31
CA SER A 69 28.72 8.97 -2.31
C SER A 69 29.13 7.89 -1.30
N VAL A 70 28.46 6.73 -1.29
CA VAL A 70 28.69 5.65 -0.34
C VAL A 70 29.70 4.64 -0.92
N ASP A 71 30.71 4.29 -0.13
CA ASP A 71 31.62 3.18 -0.48
C ASP A 71 30.85 1.85 -0.35
N THR A 72 30.52 1.29 -1.50
CA THR A 72 29.73 0.05 -1.60
C THR A 72 30.43 -1.11 -0.89
N VAL A 73 31.75 -1.25 -1.05
CA VAL A 73 32.54 -2.35 -0.43
C VAL A 73 32.51 -2.25 1.09
N ALA A 74 32.62 -1.04 1.62
CA ALA A 74 32.60 -0.83 3.07
C ALA A 74 31.20 -1.21 3.70
N VAL A 75 30.10 -1.00 2.95
CA VAL A 75 28.74 -1.29 3.45
C VAL A 75 28.33 -2.73 3.19
N THR A 76 28.68 -3.29 2.03
CA THR A 76 28.14 -4.58 1.57
C THR A 76 29.14 -5.72 1.55
N GLY A 77 30.43 -5.40 1.60
CA GLY A 77 31.52 -6.35 1.31
C GLY A 77 31.63 -6.74 -0.17
N GLN A 78 30.83 -6.16 -1.04
CA GLN A 78 30.78 -6.42 -2.48
C GLN A 78 31.05 -5.14 -3.27
N SER A 79 31.66 -5.27 -4.44
CA SER A 79 31.91 -4.11 -5.33
C SER A 79 30.68 -3.71 -6.15
N ASP A 80 29.75 -4.64 -6.36
CA ASP A 80 28.57 -4.43 -7.16
C ASP A 80 27.35 -4.09 -6.27
N ARG A 81 26.55 -3.14 -6.72
CA ARG A 81 25.28 -2.71 -6.09
C ARG A 81 24.07 -3.41 -6.69
N SER A 82 24.29 -4.05 -7.83
CA SER A 82 23.21 -4.70 -8.57
C SER A 82 22.93 -6.09 -8.03
N ASP A 83 21.72 -6.55 -8.26
CA ASP A 83 21.35 -7.93 -8.02
C ASP A 83 20.43 -8.47 -9.12
N PHE A 84 20.46 -9.78 -9.27
CA PHE A 84 19.54 -10.52 -10.10
C PHE A 84 18.64 -11.37 -9.21
N ILE A 85 17.34 -11.05 -9.22
CA ILE A 85 16.36 -11.61 -8.31
C ILE A 85 15.51 -12.61 -9.09
N LYS A 86 15.34 -13.80 -8.52
CA LYS A 86 14.46 -14.85 -9.01
C LYS A 86 13.33 -15.02 -8.01
N GLN A 87 12.10 -14.92 -8.48
CA GLN A 87 10.92 -15.15 -7.65
C GLN A 87 10.05 -16.24 -8.28
N VAL A 88 9.55 -17.11 -7.44
CA VAL A 88 8.48 -18.05 -7.77
C VAL A 88 7.35 -17.84 -6.78
N ALA A 89 6.14 -17.78 -7.29
CA ALA A 89 4.94 -17.56 -6.48
C ALA A 89 3.86 -18.57 -6.86
N ALA A 90 3.04 -18.92 -5.87
CA ALA A 90 1.81 -19.68 -6.07
C ALA A 90 0.70 -19.06 -5.22
N GLY A 91 -0.51 -19.07 -5.75
CA GLY A 91 -1.62 -18.46 -5.03
C GLY A 91 -2.96 -18.81 -5.64
N PHE A 92 -4.00 -18.23 -5.07
CA PHE A 92 -5.35 -18.31 -5.60
C PHE A 92 -6.17 -17.07 -5.22
N ASP A 93 -7.15 -16.76 -6.07
CA ASP A 93 -8.23 -15.82 -5.80
C ASP A 93 -9.54 -16.59 -5.71
N MET A 94 -10.33 -16.33 -4.66
CA MET A 94 -11.69 -16.85 -4.50
C MET A 94 -12.66 -15.67 -4.38
N ASP A 95 -13.72 -15.68 -5.21
CA ASP A 95 -14.82 -14.73 -5.21
C ASP A 95 -16.14 -15.52 -5.14
N TRP A 96 -16.67 -15.71 -3.93
CA TRP A 96 -17.80 -16.57 -3.70
C TRP A 96 -19.02 -15.76 -3.23
N LYS A 97 -20.09 -15.76 -4.03
CA LYS A 97 -21.34 -15.06 -3.75
C LYS A 97 -22.46 -16.06 -3.46
N ILE A 98 -23.03 -15.93 -2.28
CA ILE A 98 -24.22 -16.69 -1.87
C ILE A 98 -25.31 -15.70 -1.52
N GLN A 99 -26.30 -15.54 -2.36
CA GLN A 99 -27.36 -14.56 -2.17
C GLN A 99 -26.80 -13.13 -1.94
N ARG A 100 -26.89 -12.62 -0.70
CA ARG A 100 -26.41 -11.28 -0.30
C ARG A 100 -25.08 -11.32 0.45
N GLN A 101 -24.48 -12.52 0.55
CA GLN A 101 -23.21 -12.73 1.21
C GLN A 101 -22.13 -12.84 0.13
N HIS A 102 -21.01 -12.18 0.34
CA HIS A 102 -19.90 -12.20 -0.60
C HIS A 102 -18.59 -12.45 0.15
N PHE A 103 -17.99 -13.59 -0.12
CA PHE A 103 -16.72 -14.00 0.46
C PHE A 103 -15.61 -13.80 -0.56
N ILE A 104 -14.56 -13.10 -0.17
CA ILE A 104 -13.38 -12.83 -0.98
C ILE A 104 -12.19 -13.38 -0.22
N VAL A 105 -11.47 -14.32 -0.82
CA VAL A 105 -10.20 -14.82 -0.27
C VAL A 105 -9.13 -14.72 -1.34
N LYS A 106 -8.01 -14.14 -0.99
CA LYS A 106 -6.80 -14.11 -1.80
C LYS A 106 -5.66 -14.67 -0.97
N ALA A 107 -4.85 -15.52 -1.54
CA ALA A 107 -3.66 -16.02 -0.91
C ALA A 107 -2.55 -16.16 -1.94
N ASN A 108 -1.38 -15.68 -1.59
CA ASN A 108 -0.15 -15.79 -2.36
C ASN A 108 0.98 -16.15 -1.42
N VAL A 109 1.83 -17.06 -1.83
CA VAL A 109 3.13 -17.30 -1.22
C VAL A 109 4.19 -17.21 -2.30
N ASN A 110 5.31 -16.58 -1.97
CA ASN A 110 6.41 -16.42 -2.91
C ASN A 110 7.75 -16.69 -2.24
N GLN A 111 8.67 -17.27 -3.01
CA GLN A 111 10.05 -17.47 -2.62
C GLN A 111 10.93 -16.58 -3.49
N ASN A 112 11.81 -15.81 -2.86
CA ASN A 112 12.72 -14.88 -3.49
C ASN A 112 14.16 -15.31 -3.25
N TRP A 113 14.96 -15.37 -4.31
CA TRP A 113 16.39 -15.67 -4.28
C TRP A 113 17.16 -14.54 -4.92
N PHE A 114 18.21 -14.12 -4.25
CA PHE A 114 19.14 -13.08 -4.68
C PHE A 114 20.45 -13.73 -5.13
N GLN A 115 20.99 -13.26 -6.25
CA GLN A 115 22.22 -13.83 -6.77
C GLN A 115 23.46 -13.32 -6.03
N THR A 116 23.50 -12.03 -5.73
CA THR A 116 24.63 -11.35 -5.05
C THR A 116 24.43 -11.37 -3.53
N PHE A 117 23.26 -10.96 -3.07
CA PHE A 117 22.93 -10.82 -1.65
C PHE A 117 22.09 -12.01 -1.15
N THR A 118 22.67 -13.22 -1.22
CA THR A 118 21.98 -14.47 -0.89
C THR A 118 21.49 -14.55 0.55
N ASN A 119 22.10 -13.79 1.47
CA ASN A 119 21.63 -13.67 2.85
C ASN A 119 20.28 -12.93 2.99
N LEU A 120 19.78 -12.35 1.92
CA LEU A 120 18.47 -11.69 1.84
C LEU A 120 17.39 -12.60 1.25
N ASP A 121 17.71 -13.85 0.91
CA ASP A 121 16.70 -14.82 0.45
C ASP A 121 15.58 -14.94 1.48
N TYR A 122 14.33 -14.91 1.00
CA TYR A 122 13.19 -14.98 1.90
C TYR A 122 11.95 -15.58 1.24
N THR A 123 11.06 -16.06 2.10
CA THR A 123 9.68 -16.40 1.75
C THR A 123 8.76 -15.27 2.14
N GLY A 124 8.04 -14.75 1.16
CA GLY A 124 6.99 -13.75 1.38
C GLY A 124 5.61 -14.37 1.23
N TRP A 125 4.60 -13.67 1.75
CA TRP A 125 3.19 -13.99 1.51
C TRP A 125 2.34 -12.74 1.51
N ASP A 126 1.19 -12.85 0.86
CA ASP A 126 0.10 -11.87 0.92
C ASP A 126 -1.22 -12.66 0.99
N THR A 127 -1.98 -12.42 2.04
CA THR A 127 -3.25 -13.09 2.28
C THR A 127 -4.31 -12.08 2.66
N ARG A 128 -5.52 -12.27 2.14
CA ARG A 128 -6.71 -11.51 2.53
C ARG A 128 -7.92 -12.45 2.56
N ALA A 129 -8.67 -12.39 3.63
CA ALA A 129 -9.97 -13.03 3.75
C ALA A 129 -10.98 -11.97 4.18
N GLN A 130 -12.08 -11.85 3.46
CA GLN A 130 -13.11 -10.83 3.69
C GLN A 130 -14.49 -11.42 3.45
N TRP A 131 -15.40 -11.17 4.37
CA TRP A 131 -16.81 -11.44 4.24
C TRP A 131 -17.59 -10.12 4.22
N ASN A 132 -18.22 -9.85 3.08
CA ASN A 132 -19.15 -8.76 2.91
C ASN A 132 -20.55 -9.31 3.13
N TRP A 133 -21.23 -8.81 4.14
CA TRP A 133 -22.52 -9.30 4.55
C TRP A 133 -23.61 -8.25 4.38
N GLN A 134 -24.82 -8.71 4.08
CA GLN A 134 -26.01 -7.88 4.04
C GLN A 134 -27.16 -8.62 4.72
N ILE A 135 -27.83 -7.95 5.68
CA ILE A 135 -28.99 -8.45 6.41
C ILE A 135 -30.18 -7.53 6.13
N GLY A 136 -31.22 -8.10 5.55
CA GLY A 136 -32.34 -7.31 5.08
C GLY A 136 -31.93 -6.30 4.01
N ASN A 137 -32.57 -5.11 4.03
CA ASN A 137 -32.28 -4.03 3.06
C ASN A 137 -31.48 -2.88 3.70
N ASN A 138 -31.35 -2.87 5.01
CA ASN A 138 -30.87 -1.71 5.76
C ASN A 138 -29.52 -1.95 6.43
N TRP A 139 -29.14 -3.19 6.66
CA TRP A 139 -27.87 -3.51 7.32
C TRP A 139 -26.88 -4.13 6.33
N ASP A 140 -25.69 -3.63 6.31
CA ASP A 140 -24.56 -4.22 5.59
C ASP A 140 -23.26 -4.01 6.38
N GLY A 141 -22.24 -4.72 5.99
CA GLY A 141 -20.93 -4.55 6.60
C GLY A 141 -19.90 -5.51 6.05
N GLU A 142 -18.75 -5.48 6.65
CA GLU A 142 -17.66 -6.38 6.31
C GLU A 142 -16.90 -6.81 7.56
N ILE A 143 -16.36 -8.01 7.51
CA ILE A 143 -15.40 -8.55 8.48
C ILE A 143 -14.25 -9.13 7.67
N GLY A 144 -13.03 -8.87 8.07
CA GLY A 144 -11.90 -9.43 7.33
C GLY A 144 -10.58 -9.38 8.08
N TYR A 145 -9.64 -10.06 7.46
CA TYR A 145 -8.26 -10.17 7.88
C TYR A 145 -7.34 -10.07 6.67
N SER A 146 -6.23 -9.41 6.81
CA SER A 146 -5.14 -9.46 5.83
C SER A 146 -3.79 -9.56 6.53
N ASN A 147 -2.86 -10.28 5.89
CA ASN A 147 -1.49 -10.43 6.36
C ASN A 147 -0.56 -10.45 5.16
N ALA A 148 0.48 -9.63 5.20
CA ALA A 148 1.50 -9.59 4.15
C ALA A 148 2.89 -9.55 4.78
N GLN A 149 3.79 -10.40 4.27
CA GLN A 149 5.21 -10.39 4.63
C GLN A 149 6.05 -10.16 3.38
N ALA A 150 6.95 -9.18 3.46
CA ALA A 150 7.91 -8.88 2.40
C ALA A 150 9.19 -8.30 2.98
N LEU A 151 10.26 -8.31 2.19
CA LEU A 151 11.50 -7.62 2.52
C LEU A 151 11.26 -6.10 2.51
N GLY A 152 11.68 -5.43 3.58
CA GLY A 152 11.56 -3.98 3.72
C GLY A 152 12.52 -3.22 2.79
N SER A 153 12.22 -1.95 2.51
CA SER A 153 13.05 -1.10 1.67
C SER A 153 14.41 -0.82 2.27
N PHE A 154 15.44 -0.89 1.44
CA PHE A 154 16.78 -0.48 1.82
C PHE A 154 17.00 1.04 1.73
N ALA A 155 16.07 1.78 1.15
CA ALA A 155 16.17 3.24 1.02
C ALA A 155 16.37 4.01 2.33
N GLN A 156 16.07 3.38 3.48
CA GLN A 156 16.26 3.95 4.82
C GLN A 156 17.32 3.20 5.65
N LEU A 157 17.68 1.97 5.25
CA LEU A 157 18.53 1.10 6.08
C LEU A 157 20.01 1.27 5.84
N HIS A 158 20.42 1.51 4.59
CA HIS A 158 21.83 1.63 4.16
C HIS A 158 22.73 0.48 4.65
N SER A 159 22.19 -0.71 4.88
CA SER A 159 22.92 -1.89 5.37
C SER A 159 22.29 -3.17 4.85
N VAL A 160 23.12 -4.20 4.62
CA VAL A 160 22.68 -5.52 4.13
C VAL A 160 22.16 -6.35 5.30
N VAL A 161 20.93 -6.07 5.73
CA VAL A 161 20.26 -6.81 6.81
C VAL A 161 18.96 -7.36 6.29
N ASN A 162 18.71 -8.64 6.55
CA ASN A 162 17.39 -9.21 6.29
C ASN A 162 16.38 -8.52 7.21
N ASN A 163 15.50 -7.72 6.62
CA ASN A 163 14.53 -6.90 7.31
C ASN A 163 13.13 -7.24 6.75
N LEU A 164 12.62 -8.39 7.16
CA LEU A 164 11.25 -8.75 6.81
C LEU A 164 10.27 -7.89 7.61
N ILE A 165 9.27 -7.40 6.91
CA ILE A 165 8.16 -6.64 7.51
C ILE A 165 6.91 -7.48 7.35
N ASN A 166 6.27 -7.77 8.48
CA ASN A 166 4.97 -8.42 8.54
C ASN A 166 3.91 -7.38 8.91
N ASN A 167 2.94 -7.17 8.03
CA ASN A 167 1.81 -6.28 8.24
C ASN A 167 0.54 -7.10 8.37
N GLN A 168 -0.14 -6.98 9.51
CA GLN A 168 -1.41 -7.63 9.77
C GLN A 168 -2.51 -6.60 9.97
N ARG A 169 -3.71 -6.89 9.48
CA ARG A 169 -4.88 -6.06 9.71
C ARG A 169 -6.12 -6.91 9.92
N TYR A 170 -6.78 -6.64 11.03
CA TYR A 170 -8.10 -7.16 11.39
C TYR A 170 -9.10 -6.03 11.27
N PHE A 171 -10.25 -6.25 10.66
CA PHE A 171 -11.26 -5.21 10.54
C PHE A 171 -12.67 -5.77 10.57
N ALA A 172 -13.56 -4.99 11.14
CA ALA A 172 -14.99 -5.24 11.11
C ALA A 172 -15.75 -3.92 11.06
N ASN A 173 -16.81 -3.87 10.28
CA ASN A 173 -17.71 -2.72 10.29
C ASN A 173 -19.15 -3.13 10.02
N ALA A 174 -20.07 -2.26 10.45
CA ALA A 174 -21.50 -2.38 10.21
C ALA A 174 -22.07 -1.03 9.82
N GLY A 175 -22.89 -1.00 8.79
CA GLY A 175 -23.62 0.15 8.31
C GLY A 175 -25.12 -0.04 8.43
N TYR A 176 -25.82 1.00 8.87
CA TYR A 176 -27.26 1.04 8.96
C TYR A 176 -27.84 2.16 8.09
N LEU A 177 -28.67 1.79 7.14
CA LEU A 177 -29.40 2.70 6.28
C LEU A 177 -30.69 3.13 7.01
N PHE A 178 -30.62 4.26 7.73
CA PHE A 178 -31.73 4.81 8.49
C PHE A 178 -32.72 5.62 7.61
N HIS A 179 -32.29 6.06 6.44
CA HIS A 179 -33.03 6.75 5.44
C HIS A 179 -32.55 6.36 4.04
N PRO A 180 -33.37 6.36 2.98
CA PRO A 180 -32.92 6.02 1.61
C PRO A 180 -31.65 6.77 1.16
N ASN A 181 -31.42 7.98 1.69
CA ASN A 181 -30.26 8.82 1.41
C ASN A 181 -29.32 8.98 2.61
N GLY A 182 -29.57 8.31 3.75
CA GLY A 182 -28.81 8.49 4.98
C GLY A 182 -28.32 7.16 5.55
N LYS A 183 -27.00 7.02 5.78
CA LYS A 183 -26.39 5.83 6.35
C LYS A 183 -25.41 6.23 7.44
N ILE A 184 -25.44 5.51 8.55
CA ILE A 184 -24.41 5.55 9.58
C ILE A 184 -23.58 4.28 9.51
N LYS A 185 -22.28 4.39 9.63
CA LYS A 185 -21.38 3.25 9.65
C LYS A 185 -20.43 3.34 10.84
N LEU A 186 -20.29 2.23 11.54
CA LEU A 186 -19.35 2.03 12.63
C LEU A 186 -18.33 0.98 12.21
N GLY A 187 -17.07 1.20 12.51
CA GLY A 187 -15.98 0.28 12.19
C GLY A 187 -14.96 0.22 13.31
N VAL A 188 -14.32 -0.92 13.42
CA VAL A 188 -13.13 -1.13 14.25
C VAL A 188 -12.08 -1.86 13.43
N PHE A 189 -10.82 -1.48 13.60
CA PHE A 189 -9.73 -2.22 12.97
C PHE A 189 -8.45 -2.11 13.78
N ARG A 190 -7.71 -3.21 13.79
CA ARG A 190 -6.35 -3.28 14.36
C ARG A 190 -5.36 -3.48 13.23
N THR A 191 -4.25 -2.74 13.29
CA THR A 191 -3.11 -2.89 12.38
C THR A 191 -1.87 -3.18 13.22
N GLU A 192 -1.13 -4.21 12.84
CA GLU A 192 0.12 -4.61 13.47
C GLU A 192 1.22 -4.63 12.41
N THR A 193 2.33 -3.96 12.70
CA THR A 193 3.53 -3.95 11.87
C THR A 193 4.69 -4.50 12.67
N GLU A 194 5.26 -5.60 12.23
CA GLU A 194 6.37 -6.28 12.89
C GLU A 194 7.58 -6.37 11.96
N PHE A 195 8.75 -6.10 12.52
CA PHE A 195 10.05 -6.23 11.87
C PHE A 195 10.78 -7.43 12.46
N ASP A 196 11.20 -8.37 11.63
CA ASP A 196 11.90 -9.58 12.06
C ASP A 196 13.32 -9.27 12.59
N GLY A 197 14.00 -8.32 11.99
CA GLY A 197 15.35 -7.89 12.40
C GLY A 197 15.40 -7.33 13.82
N THR A 198 16.28 -7.88 14.68
CA THR A 198 16.42 -7.40 16.08
C THR A 198 16.74 -5.93 16.18
N SER A 199 17.51 -5.38 15.22
CA SER A 199 17.83 -3.96 15.12
C SER A 199 16.66 -3.07 14.73
N ARG A 200 15.53 -3.66 14.30
CA ARG A 200 14.35 -2.94 13.81
C ARG A 200 13.10 -3.13 14.69
N ARG A 201 13.16 -3.96 15.72
CA ARG A 201 12.03 -4.21 16.62
C ARG A 201 11.49 -2.95 17.31
N PHE A 202 12.32 -1.91 17.44
CA PHE A 202 11.85 -0.62 17.96
C PHE A 202 10.82 0.07 17.04
N SER A 203 10.70 -0.36 15.78
CA SER A 203 9.70 0.11 14.83
C SER A 203 8.41 -0.72 14.84
N ASN A 204 8.37 -1.83 15.61
CA ASN A 204 7.13 -2.59 15.78
C ASN A 204 6.05 -1.69 16.35
N ASN A 205 4.88 -1.75 15.72
CA ASN A 205 3.78 -0.87 16.04
C ASN A 205 2.45 -1.63 16.00
N THR A 206 1.57 -1.30 16.94
CA THR A 206 0.18 -1.76 16.98
C THR A 206 -0.73 -0.55 17.07
N GLU A 207 -1.76 -0.50 16.24
CA GLU A 207 -2.79 0.53 16.26
C GLU A 207 -4.19 -0.10 16.36
N ASP A 208 -4.92 0.28 17.40
CA ASP A 208 -6.35 0.01 17.55
C ASP A 208 -7.15 1.21 17.11
N ASN A 209 -8.11 1.01 16.22
CA ASN A 209 -8.85 2.09 15.59
C ASN A 209 -10.35 1.88 15.74
N ALA A 210 -11.08 2.97 16.03
CA ALA A 210 -12.53 3.03 15.97
C ALA A 210 -12.94 4.12 14.97
N GLU A 211 -13.89 3.80 14.09
CA GLU A 211 -14.36 4.67 13.01
C GLU A 211 -15.86 4.91 13.14
N LEU A 212 -16.28 6.16 12.98
CA LEU A 212 -17.64 6.58 12.77
C LEU A 212 -17.72 7.33 11.43
N ASP A 213 -18.62 6.91 10.54
CA ASP A 213 -18.85 7.54 9.24
C ASP A 213 -20.34 7.81 9.04
N LEU A 214 -20.71 9.08 8.88
CA LEU A 214 -22.07 9.52 8.58
C LEU A 214 -22.14 9.87 7.11
N GLN A 215 -22.96 9.15 6.33
CA GLN A 215 -22.96 9.19 4.88
C GLN A 215 -24.29 9.69 4.33
N TYR A 216 -24.23 10.56 3.33
CA TYR A 216 -25.30 10.91 2.43
C TYR A 216 -25.14 10.16 1.10
N LEU A 217 -26.19 9.42 0.73
CA LEU A 217 -26.25 8.64 -0.51
C LEU A 217 -27.11 9.42 -1.50
N SER A 218 -26.50 9.94 -2.56
CA SER A 218 -27.25 10.68 -3.58
C SER A 218 -28.07 9.73 -4.48
N PRO A 219 -29.18 10.18 -5.08
CA PRO A 219 -29.92 9.38 -6.04
C PRO A 219 -29.11 8.94 -7.26
N GLY A 220 -28.07 9.68 -7.61
CA GLY A 220 -27.12 9.36 -8.69
C GLY A 220 -26.04 8.35 -8.30
N GLY A 221 -26.10 7.78 -7.09
CA GLY A 221 -25.15 6.76 -6.61
C GLY A 221 -23.82 7.33 -6.09
N SER A 222 -23.70 8.64 -5.90
CA SER A 222 -22.55 9.26 -5.23
C SER A 222 -22.75 9.23 -3.71
N VAL A 223 -21.63 9.15 -2.97
CA VAL A 223 -21.64 9.13 -1.50
C VAL A 223 -20.79 10.28 -0.99
N TYR A 224 -21.30 11.00 0.00
CA TYR A 224 -20.59 12.05 0.71
C TYR A 224 -20.67 11.77 2.21
N GLY A 225 -19.59 11.99 2.94
CA GLY A 225 -19.56 11.59 4.35
C GLY A 225 -18.77 12.53 5.24
N LEU A 226 -19.09 12.42 6.54
CA LEU A 226 -18.31 12.94 7.65
C LEU A 226 -17.74 11.75 8.40
N ARG A 227 -16.42 11.68 8.49
CA ARG A 227 -15.72 10.58 9.13
C ARG A 227 -14.90 11.06 10.32
N VAL A 228 -14.95 10.28 11.39
CA VAL A 228 -14.08 10.45 12.56
C VAL A 228 -13.40 9.11 12.81
N ILE A 229 -12.09 9.12 13.02
CA ILE A 229 -11.31 7.95 13.42
C ILE A 229 -10.55 8.30 14.68
N ALA A 230 -10.72 7.46 15.71
CA ALA A 230 -9.93 7.47 16.93
C ALA A 230 -8.95 6.29 16.88
N THR A 231 -7.67 6.55 17.10
CA THR A 231 -6.60 5.56 17.11
C THR A 231 -5.90 5.57 18.45
N ASP A 232 -5.67 4.39 19.01
CA ASP A 232 -4.73 4.13 20.10
C ASP A 232 -3.54 3.36 19.52
N GLY A 233 -2.34 3.94 19.59
CA GLY A 233 -1.15 3.43 18.97
C GLY A 233 -0.04 3.19 19.99
N GLN A 234 0.74 2.11 19.79
CA GLN A 234 1.80 1.68 20.69
C GLN A 234 3.01 1.20 19.91
N TYR A 235 4.20 1.54 20.45
CA TYR A 235 5.49 0.98 20.02
C TYR A 235 6.08 0.15 21.18
N PRO A 236 5.65 -1.11 21.36
CA PRO A 236 5.91 -1.88 22.58
C PRO A 236 7.40 -2.14 22.86
N GLN A 237 8.24 -1.99 21.85
CA GLN A 237 9.68 -2.27 21.96
C GLN A 237 10.55 -1.03 21.76
N ARG A 238 9.95 0.16 21.64
CA ARG A 238 10.69 1.41 21.56
C ARG A 238 11.08 1.89 22.95
N GLN A 239 12.35 1.73 23.30
CA GLN A 239 12.90 2.30 24.53
C GLN A 239 13.53 3.66 24.20
N ILE A 240 13.15 4.67 24.92
CA ILE A 240 13.61 6.04 24.68
C ILE A 240 14.92 6.33 25.40
N THR A 241 15.13 5.64 26.51
CA THR A 241 16.41 5.63 27.24
C THR A 241 16.73 4.16 27.59
N PRO A 242 17.99 3.71 27.47
CA PRO A 242 18.38 2.38 27.91
C PRO A 242 17.91 2.14 29.37
N GLY A 243 17.07 1.12 29.57
CA GLY A 243 16.50 0.80 30.88
C GLY A 243 15.20 1.54 31.24
N SER A 244 14.66 2.41 30.40
CA SER A 244 13.35 3.00 30.58
C SER A 244 12.25 2.01 30.19
N THR A 245 11.20 1.90 31.02
CA THR A 245 9.98 1.14 30.72
C THR A 245 8.90 2.02 30.07
N GLN A 246 9.21 3.26 29.73
CA GLN A 246 8.27 4.17 29.08
C GLN A 246 8.17 3.79 27.60
N ASP A 247 6.99 3.36 27.20
CA ASP A 247 6.64 3.16 25.80
C ASP A 247 6.35 4.49 25.09
N ASP A 248 6.29 4.45 23.77
CA ASP A 248 5.99 5.59 22.91
C ASP A 248 4.51 5.52 22.45
N ALA A 249 3.62 5.33 23.41
CA ALA A 249 2.19 5.28 23.16
C ALA A 249 1.65 6.65 22.73
N TYR A 250 0.68 6.62 21.84
CA TYR A 250 0.03 7.83 21.33
C TYR A 250 -1.45 7.62 21.06
N THR A 251 -2.20 8.70 21.09
CA THR A 251 -3.56 8.77 20.61
C THR A 251 -3.62 9.63 19.35
N ARG A 252 -4.44 9.25 18.38
CA ARG A 252 -4.62 10.02 17.15
C ARG A 252 -6.11 10.19 16.85
N MET A 253 -6.52 11.43 16.59
CA MET A 253 -7.86 11.78 16.13
C MET A 253 -7.79 12.31 14.70
N SER A 254 -8.62 11.77 13.84
CA SER A 254 -8.72 12.20 12.43
C SER A 254 -10.18 12.52 12.09
N TYR A 255 -10.40 13.72 11.57
CA TYR A 255 -11.71 14.20 11.13
C TYR A 255 -11.63 14.46 9.64
N ALA A 256 -12.58 13.95 8.86
CA ALA A 256 -12.53 14.09 7.42
C ALA A 256 -13.91 14.29 6.79
N LEU A 257 -13.93 15.10 5.75
CA LEU A 257 -14.98 15.11 4.72
C LEU A 257 -14.58 14.07 3.67
N THR A 258 -15.46 13.16 3.36
CA THR A 258 -15.23 12.10 2.37
C THR A 258 -16.21 12.23 1.22
N TRP A 259 -15.80 11.80 0.04
CA TRP A 259 -16.66 11.73 -1.13
C TRP A 259 -16.31 10.57 -2.04
N ASP A 260 -17.31 10.05 -2.71
CA ASP A 260 -17.24 9.12 -3.83
C ASP A 260 -18.23 9.64 -4.88
N TRP A 261 -17.75 10.51 -5.74
CA TRP A 261 -18.56 11.19 -6.74
C TRP A 261 -18.49 10.45 -8.08
N ARG A 262 -19.64 9.96 -8.52
CA ARG A 262 -19.82 9.39 -9.85
C ARG A 262 -20.30 10.49 -10.79
N ALA A 263 -19.34 11.21 -11.39
CA ALA A 263 -19.65 12.32 -12.30
C ALA A 263 -20.46 11.85 -13.52
N ASN A 264 -20.09 10.67 -14.03
CA ASN A 264 -20.79 9.94 -15.09
C ASN A 264 -20.34 8.47 -15.11
N ASN A 265 -20.80 7.68 -16.10
CA ASN A 265 -20.44 6.27 -16.23
C ASN A 265 -18.95 6.01 -16.53
N LYS A 266 -18.20 7.03 -16.94
CA LYS A 266 -16.77 6.95 -17.31
C LYS A 266 -15.86 7.61 -16.30
N THR A 267 -16.40 8.47 -15.42
CA THR A 267 -15.56 9.31 -14.53
C THR A 267 -16.03 9.17 -13.10
N ARG A 268 -15.12 8.77 -12.24
CA ARG A 268 -15.30 8.69 -10.79
C ARG A 268 -14.22 9.51 -10.11
N VAL A 269 -14.63 10.28 -9.11
CA VAL A 269 -13.74 11.06 -8.26
C VAL A 269 -14.02 10.70 -6.82
N ASP A 270 -13.06 10.11 -6.15
CA ASP A 270 -13.19 9.79 -4.72
C ASP A 270 -12.03 10.36 -3.91
N GLY A 271 -12.27 10.56 -2.63
CA GLY A 271 -11.23 11.07 -1.76
C GLY A 271 -11.74 11.56 -0.43
N PHE A 272 -10.85 12.26 0.25
CA PHE A 272 -11.15 12.96 1.48
C PHE A 272 -10.24 14.17 1.66
N VAL A 273 -10.70 15.11 2.48
CA VAL A 273 -9.89 16.15 3.10
C VAL A 273 -10.21 16.16 4.60
N GLY A 274 -9.18 16.20 5.41
CA GLY A 274 -9.33 16.07 6.84
C GLY A 274 -8.23 16.76 7.62
N TYR A 275 -8.37 16.70 8.93
CA TYR A 275 -7.40 17.17 9.90
C TYR A 275 -7.07 16.03 10.85
N THR A 276 -5.79 15.78 11.06
CA THR A 276 -5.29 14.73 11.93
C THR A 276 -4.44 15.36 13.03
N GLN A 277 -4.73 14.99 14.28
CA GLN A 277 -3.95 15.33 15.46
C GLN A 277 -3.47 14.05 16.13
N GLN A 278 -2.20 14.02 16.52
CA GLN A 278 -1.60 12.91 17.25
C GLN A 278 -0.85 13.44 18.47
N ASP A 279 -1.16 12.86 19.62
CA ASP A 279 -0.59 13.23 20.92
C ASP A 279 0.10 12.01 21.54
N TYR A 280 1.38 12.17 21.90
CA TYR A 280 2.17 11.14 22.55
C TYR A 280 2.03 11.24 24.07
N ALA A 281 1.83 10.08 24.73
CA ALA A 281 1.61 10.01 26.17
C ALA A 281 2.76 10.58 27.01
N HIS A 282 4.02 10.38 26.57
CA HIS A 282 5.21 10.74 27.33
C HIS A 282 6.13 11.76 26.63
N PHE A 283 5.88 12.04 25.34
CA PHE A 283 6.75 12.89 24.50
C PHE A 283 5.96 13.95 23.75
N GLY A 284 5.36 14.88 24.47
CA GLY A 284 4.59 15.97 23.89
C GLY A 284 5.35 16.81 22.84
N VAL A 285 6.67 16.81 22.86
CA VAL A 285 7.50 17.45 21.82
C VAL A 285 7.33 16.79 20.44
N ARG A 286 6.82 15.56 20.40
CA ARG A 286 6.53 14.81 19.18
C ARG A 286 5.08 14.93 18.70
N ASN A 287 4.25 15.63 19.48
CA ASN A 287 2.87 15.87 19.08
C ASN A 287 2.85 16.63 17.76
N PHE A 288 1.92 16.26 16.92
CA PHE A 288 1.71 16.94 15.65
C PHE A 288 0.25 17.04 15.30
N SER A 289 -0.05 18.00 14.44
CA SER A 289 -1.35 18.12 13.81
C SER A 289 -1.19 18.75 12.43
N ASP A 290 -1.87 18.21 11.44
CA ASP A 290 -1.81 18.73 10.08
C ASP A 290 -3.03 18.31 9.27
N VAL A 291 -3.20 18.96 8.11
CA VAL A 291 -4.21 18.63 7.11
C VAL A 291 -3.77 17.39 6.35
N THR A 292 -4.66 16.43 6.25
CA THR A 292 -4.50 15.23 5.41
C THR A 292 -5.52 15.24 4.30
N ALA A 293 -5.13 14.81 3.11
CA ALA A 293 -6.02 14.77 1.96
C ALA A 293 -5.65 13.66 1.00
N GLN A 294 -6.64 13.15 0.30
CA GLN A 294 -6.47 12.26 -0.84
C GLN A 294 -7.55 12.56 -1.88
N LEU A 295 -7.15 12.60 -3.13
CA LEU A 295 -8.03 12.73 -4.29
C LEU A 295 -7.66 11.65 -5.29
N ASN A 296 -8.61 10.85 -5.73
CA ASN A 296 -8.46 9.87 -6.79
C ASN A 296 -9.43 10.22 -7.92
N LEU A 297 -8.92 10.24 -9.13
CA LEU A 297 -9.69 10.39 -10.36
C LEU A 297 -9.48 9.15 -11.21
N GLY A 298 -10.55 8.42 -11.50
CA GLY A 298 -10.57 7.35 -12.50
C GLY A 298 -11.37 7.80 -13.72
N TRP A 299 -10.74 7.77 -14.89
CA TRP A 299 -11.38 8.14 -16.14
C TRP A 299 -11.22 7.06 -17.20
N GLN A 300 -12.35 6.44 -17.59
CA GLN A 300 -12.43 5.52 -18.72
C GLN A 300 -12.42 6.33 -20.03
N ALA A 301 -11.23 6.75 -20.48
CA ALA A 301 -11.05 7.60 -21.66
C ALA A 301 -11.57 6.90 -22.93
N SER A 302 -11.41 5.59 -23.02
CA SER A 302 -12.02 4.73 -24.06
C SER A 302 -12.34 3.36 -23.47
N GLU A 303 -13.01 2.48 -24.22
CA GLU A 303 -13.26 1.09 -23.80
C GLU A 303 -11.98 0.32 -23.45
N LYS A 304 -10.85 0.75 -24.03
CA LYS A 304 -9.53 0.12 -23.89
C LYS A 304 -8.55 0.87 -23.00
N THR A 305 -8.91 2.08 -22.53
CA THR A 305 -7.98 2.96 -21.82
C THR A 305 -8.61 3.51 -20.57
N LEU A 306 -8.02 3.17 -19.43
CA LEU A 306 -8.34 3.74 -18.14
C LEU A 306 -7.16 4.59 -17.68
N LEU A 307 -7.42 5.83 -17.32
CA LEU A 307 -6.49 6.76 -16.72
C LEU A 307 -6.84 6.97 -15.25
N GLU A 308 -5.85 6.85 -14.39
CA GLU A 308 -6.01 7.02 -12.95
C GLU A 308 -5.01 8.07 -12.46
N LEU A 309 -5.51 9.09 -11.81
CA LEU A 309 -4.71 10.13 -11.17
C LEU A 309 -5.03 10.16 -9.69
N SER A 310 -4.01 10.13 -8.85
CA SER A 310 -4.15 10.23 -7.40
C SER A 310 -3.24 11.32 -6.86
N GLY A 311 -3.79 12.25 -6.08
CA GLY A 311 -3.04 13.21 -5.28
C GLY A 311 -3.20 12.87 -3.80
N ARG A 312 -2.10 12.92 -3.01
CA ARG A 312 -2.13 12.56 -1.60
C ARG A 312 -1.26 13.51 -0.79
N ARG A 313 -1.73 13.83 0.41
CA ARG A 313 -0.98 14.44 1.50
C ARG A 313 -1.32 13.67 2.77
N LEU A 314 -0.42 12.80 3.18
CA LEU A 314 -0.66 11.86 4.28
C LEU A 314 0.47 11.91 5.28
N ILE A 315 0.14 11.64 6.53
CA ILE A 315 1.08 11.50 7.62
C ILE A 315 1.24 10.01 7.90
N SER A 316 2.48 9.55 7.95
CA SER A 316 2.83 8.19 8.32
C SER A 316 3.88 8.19 9.42
N GLN A 317 4.02 7.05 10.07
CA GLN A 317 5.06 6.86 11.06
C GLN A 317 6.43 6.91 10.40
N ALA A 318 7.38 7.55 11.09
CA ALA A 318 8.76 7.54 10.65
C ALA A 318 9.41 6.18 10.95
N ASP A 319 10.09 5.64 9.96
CA ASP A 319 10.83 4.40 10.07
C ASP A 319 12.32 4.65 10.46
N ASN A 320 12.60 5.77 11.08
CA ASN A 320 13.91 6.11 11.59
C ASN A 320 13.83 6.61 13.04
N LEU A 321 14.96 6.56 13.75
CA LEU A 321 15.05 6.98 15.16
C LEU A 321 15.00 8.51 15.36
N PHE A 322 15.20 9.27 14.29
CA PHE A 322 15.39 10.72 14.36
C PHE A 322 14.13 11.51 14.00
N ALA A 323 13.12 10.85 13.46
CA ALA A 323 11.84 11.48 13.14
C ALA A 323 10.69 10.74 13.84
N SER A 324 9.65 11.46 14.20
CA SER A 324 8.44 10.88 14.78
C SER A 324 7.44 10.49 13.70
N PHE A 325 7.40 11.25 12.63
CA PHE A 325 6.48 11.02 11.52
C PHE A 325 7.06 11.52 10.19
N VAL A 326 6.51 11.02 9.11
CA VAL A 326 6.82 11.47 7.75
C VAL A 326 5.57 12.05 7.12
N LEU A 327 5.67 13.28 6.67
CA LEU A 327 4.66 13.89 5.83
C LEU A 327 5.01 13.56 4.37
N THR A 328 4.15 12.77 3.74
CA THR A 328 4.28 12.42 2.31
C THR A 328 3.22 13.14 1.51
N GLN A 329 3.64 13.91 0.53
CA GLN A 329 2.74 14.53 -0.45
C GLN A 329 3.21 14.20 -1.86
N GLY A 330 2.26 13.93 -2.77
CA GLY A 330 2.66 13.54 -4.12
C GLY A 330 1.50 13.24 -5.03
N VAL A 331 1.87 12.91 -6.27
CA VAL A 331 0.95 12.58 -7.35
C VAL A 331 1.36 11.24 -7.94
N TRP A 332 0.38 10.39 -8.18
CA TRP A 332 0.51 9.11 -8.87
C TRP A 332 -0.38 9.12 -10.09
N PHE A 333 0.15 8.71 -11.21
CA PHE A 333 -0.57 8.61 -12.47
C PHE A 333 -0.36 7.22 -13.08
N ASN A 334 -1.46 6.54 -13.40
CA ASN A 334 -1.43 5.24 -14.04
C ASN A 334 -2.19 5.30 -15.36
N VAL A 335 -1.56 4.77 -16.41
CA VAL A 335 -2.21 4.49 -17.67
C VAL A 335 -2.41 2.99 -17.80
N ASN A 336 -3.64 2.54 -17.86
CA ASN A 336 -3.98 1.14 -18.14
C ASN A 336 -4.56 1.09 -19.55
N TRP A 337 -3.81 0.51 -20.49
CA TRP A 337 -4.20 0.42 -21.88
C TRP A 337 -4.24 -1.04 -22.35
N GLN A 338 -5.38 -1.46 -22.89
CA GLN A 338 -5.61 -2.79 -23.41
C GLN A 338 -5.95 -2.73 -24.91
N PRO A 339 -4.94 -2.54 -25.79
CA PRO A 339 -5.15 -2.38 -27.24
C PRO A 339 -5.85 -3.58 -27.87
N THR A 340 -5.59 -4.79 -27.36
CA THR A 340 -6.23 -6.04 -27.77
C THR A 340 -6.61 -6.86 -26.54
N PRO A 341 -7.48 -7.89 -26.67
CA PRO A 341 -7.78 -8.80 -25.57
C PRO A 341 -6.54 -9.52 -25.01
N LYS A 342 -5.49 -9.65 -25.81
CA LYS A 342 -4.26 -10.38 -25.47
C LYS A 342 -3.11 -9.50 -25.00
N ILE A 343 -3.21 -8.19 -25.07
CA ILE A 343 -2.14 -7.27 -24.72
C ILE A 343 -2.67 -6.25 -23.73
N ALA A 344 -2.04 -6.15 -22.57
CA ALA A 344 -2.28 -5.12 -21.58
C ALA A 344 -0.98 -4.38 -21.26
N LEU A 345 -1.04 -3.06 -21.21
CA LEU A 345 0.05 -2.17 -20.87
C LEU A 345 -0.34 -1.36 -19.66
N LYS A 346 0.54 -1.33 -18.65
CA LYS A 346 0.43 -0.43 -17.49
C LYS A 346 1.66 0.47 -17.44
N LEU A 347 1.44 1.77 -17.26
CA LEU A 347 2.48 2.78 -17.09
C LEU A 347 2.25 3.50 -15.76
N PRO A 348 2.76 2.96 -14.64
CA PRO A 348 2.76 3.66 -13.36
C PRO A 348 3.83 4.77 -13.36
N MET A 349 3.43 5.95 -12.92
CA MET A 349 4.31 7.09 -12.71
C MET A 349 3.98 7.72 -11.37
N SER A 350 4.98 8.16 -10.62
CA SER A 350 4.77 8.89 -9.39
C SER A 350 5.87 9.91 -9.13
N TYR A 351 5.47 10.99 -8.47
CA TYR A 351 6.38 11.93 -7.87
C TYR A 351 5.87 12.27 -6.48
N GLN A 352 6.74 12.18 -5.48
CA GLN A 352 6.39 12.45 -4.09
C GLN A 352 7.51 13.17 -3.36
N GLN A 353 7.12 14.05 -2.45
CA GLN A 353 8.00 14.66 -1.46
C GLN A 353 7.75 14.04 -0.09
N GLN A 354 8.81 13.78 0.64
CA GLN A 354 8.78 13.23 1.99
C GLN A 354 9.54 14.14 2.93
N GLU A 355 8.88 14.64 3.97
CA GLU A 355 9.50 15.43 5.02
C GLU A 355 9.47 14.65 6.33
N TYR A 356 10.66 14.45 6.94
CA TYR A 356 10.83 13.72 8.19
C TYR A 356 10.75 14.70 9.35
N LEU A 357 9.68 14.66 10.13
CA LEU A 357 9.28 15.66 11.10
C LEU A 357 9.26 15.10 12.54
N GLY A 358 9.18 16.01 13.56
CA GLY A 358 9.00 15.63 14.96
C GLY A 358 10.23 15.01 15.62
N GLY A 359 11.41 15.24 15.08
CA GLY A 359 12.67 14.95 15.76
C GLY A 359 12.73 15.79 17.03
N GLY A 360 12.55 15.15 18.21
CA GLY A 360 12.48 15.84 19.48
C GLY A 360 13.71 16.70 19.71
N GLY A 361 13.59 18.00 19.53
CA GLY A 361 14.40 19.09 20.04
C GLY A 361 15.91 18.96 20.22
N SER A 362 16.50 17.85 19.85
CA SER A 362 17.94 17.71 19.73
C SER A 362 18.37 18.51 18.51
N SER A 363 18.57 19.80 18.70
CA SER A 363 19.55 20.54 17.94
C SER A 363 20.94 19.92 18.21
N VAL A 364 21.13 18.66 17.85
CA VAL A 364 22.43 18.13 17.57
C VAL A 364 22.88 18.91 16.36
N ALA A 365 23.71 19.89 16.57
CA ALA A 365 24.27 20.73 15.52
C ALA A 365 24.79 19.81 14.40
N GLY A 366 24.18 19.90 13.21
CA GLY A 366 24.54 19.10 12.06
C GLY A 366 23.47 18.09 11.55
N PHE A 367 22.35 17.88 12.24
CA PHE A 367 21.23 17.08 11.70
C PHE A 367 20.17 18.01 11.12
N GLU A 368 20.30 18.30 9.83
CA GLU A 368 19.24 18.93 9.06
C GLU A 368 18.03 17.98 8.95
N GLN A 369 16.84 18.55 9.01
CA GLN A 369 15.61 17.80 8.77
C GLN A 369 15.65 17.20 7.37
N GLN A 370 15.54 15.88 7.27
CA GLN A 370 15.57 15.18 5.99
C GLN A 370 14.36 15.52 5.15
N LYS A 371 14.62 15.86 3.88
CA LYS A 371 13.61 16.09 2.84
C LYS A 371 14.03 15.35 1.59
N ASP A 372 13.10 14.58 1.06
CA ASP A 372 13.34 13.73 -0.10
C ASP A 372 12.32 14.02 -1.20
N ASP A 373 12.81 14.10 -2.42
CA ASP A 373 12.02 14.07 -3.64
C ASP A 373 12.21 12.71 -4.31
N VAL A 374 11.13 11.95 -4.48
CA VAL A 374 11.18 10.60 -5.05
C VAL A 374 10.34 10.54 -6.32
N GLY A 375 10.98 10.26 -7.44
CA GLY A 375 10.35 10.02 -8.73
C GLY A 375 10.42 8.53 -9.11
N ASN A 376 9.32 7.99 -9.63
CA ASN A 376 9.26 6.63 -10.15
C ASN A 376 8.51 6.61 -11.48
N VAL A 377 9.02 5.83 -12.45
CA VAL A 377 8.37 5.54 -13.73
C VAL A 377 8.51 4.05 -14.01
N GLY A 378 7.41 3.40 -14.34
CA GLY A 378 7.39 1.98 -14.67
C GLY A 378 6.72 1.68 -16.00
N LEU A 379 7.00 0.50 -16.54
CA LEU A 379 6.31 -0.09 -17.66
C LEU A 379 6.11 -1.57 -17.39
N ASN A 380 4.87 -2.01 -17.43
CA ASN A 380 4.50 -3.42 -17.38
C ASN A 380 3.71 -3.75 -18.64
N LEU A 381 4.29 -4.52 -19.53
CA LEU A 381 3.61 -5.07 -20.69
C LEU A 381 3.27 -6.52 -20.39
N MET A 382 2.03 -6.91 -20.63
CA MET A 382 1.57 -8.29 -20.47
C MET A 382 1.00 -8.77 -21.80
N TYR A 383 1.55 -9.86 -22.32
CA TYR A 383 1.05 -10.58 -23.48
C TYR A 383 0.50 -11.92 -23.05
N GLN A 384 -0.70 -12.24 -23.49
CA GLN A 384 -1.43 -13.46 -23.19
C GLN A 384 -1.53 -14.33 -24.46
N PRO A 385 -0.52 -15.17 -24.74
CA PRO A 385 -0.56 -16.07 -25.90
C PRO A 385 -1.68 -17.10 -25.80
N LEU A 386 -1.90 -17.64 -24.61
CA LEU A 386 -2.95 -18.61 -24.27
C LEU A 386 -3.83 -18.00 -23.17
N ASP A 387 -5.07 -18.47 -23.06
CA ASP A 387 -6.01 -17.97 -22.05
C ASP A 387 -5.52 -18.23 -20.62
N SER A 388 -4.69 -19.26 -20.42
CA SER A 388 -4.11 -19.63 -19.13
C SER A 388 -2.71 -19.07 -18.87
N VAL A 389 -2.03 -18.49 -19.87
CA VAL A 389 -0.63 -18.08 -19.74
C VAL A 389 -0.46 -16.63 -20.12
N SER A 390 0.21 -15.87 -19.27
CA SER A 390 0.63 -14.50 -19.56
C SER A 390 2.13 -14.33 -19.32
N ILE A 391 2.78 -13.56 -20.19
CA ILE A 391 4.21 -13.25 -20.11
C ILE A 391 4.42 -11.79 -20.52
N GLY A 392 5.39 -11.13 -19.90
CA GLY A 392 5.74 -9.80 -20.35
C GLY A 392 6.88 -9.14 -19.59
N PRO A 393 7.54 -8.16 -20.22
CA PRO A 393 8.59 -7.38 -19.61
C PRO A 393 8.05 -6.41 -18.56
N VAL A 394 8.88 -6.18 -17.55
CA VAL A 394 8.71 -5.17 -16.50
C VAL A 394 9.96 -4.30 -16.49
N LEU A 395 9.78 -2.99 -16.58
CA LEU A 395 10.85 -2.02 -16.46
C LEU A 395 10.48 -1.01 -15.39
N SER A 396 11.45 -0.54 -14.61
CA SER A 396 11.25 0.60 -13.72
C SER A 396 12.50 1.46 -13.60
N PHE A 397 12.27 2.73 -13.34
CA PHE A 397 13.27 3.72 -13.00
C PHE A 397 12.80 4.44 -11.75
N GLU A 398 13.68 4.51 -10.74
CA GLU A 398 13.43 5.19 -9.48
C GLU A 398 14.61 6.11 -9.17
N LYS A 399 14.30 7.34 -8.79
CA LYS A 399 15.28 8.32 -8.35
C LYS A 399 14.81 9.00 -7.08
N ARG A 400 15.71 9.12 -6.11
CA ARG A 400 15.53 9.88 -4.89
C ARG A 400 16.62 10.94 -4.79
N ASP A 401 16.21 12.18 -4.73
CA ASP A 401 17.05 13.31 -4.41
C ASP A 401 16.75 13.74 -2.96
N SER A 402 17.76 13.80 -2.12
CA SER A 402 17.67 14.14 -0.70
C SER A 402 18.60 15.30 -0.36
N ASN A 403 18.21 16.16 0.59
CA ASN A 403 19.11 17.13 1.18
C ASN A 403 20.22 16.49 2.03
N ILE A 404 20.08 15.18 2.35
CA ILE A 404 21.12 14.36 2.98
C ILE A 404 21.77 13.49 1.89
N PRO A 405 23.01 13.78 1.46
CA PRO A 405 23.62 13.17 0.28
C PRO A 405 23.65 11.63 0.29
N ILE A 406 23.83 11.01 1.45
CA ILE A 406 23.85 9.54 1.59
C ILE A 406 22.48 8.88 1.38
N ALA A 407 21.40 9.65 1.43
CA ALA A 407 20.05 9.17 1.19
C ALA A 407 19.59 9.30 -0.27
N SER A 408 20.37 10.00 -1.12
CA SER A 408 20.09 10.13 -2.55
C SER A 408 20.51 8.89 -3.31
N TYR A 409 19.71 8.42 -4.26
CA TYR A 409 20.06 7.27 -5.10
C TYR A 409 19.30 7.27 -6.43
N GLU A 410 19.78 6.46 -7.35
CA GLU A 410 19.11 6.10 -8.60
C GLU A 410 19.11 4.57 -8.74
N SER A 411 18.01 4.00 -9.23
CA SER A 411 17.92 2.59 -9.56
C SER A 411 17.13 2.37 -10.84
N LYS A 412 17.61 1.43 -11.65
CA LYS A 412 16.98 0.95 -12.87
C LYS A 412 16.74 -0.55 -12.74
N SER A 413 15.54 -1.01 -13.00
CA SER A 413 15.28 -2.43 -13.02
C SER A 413 14.61 -2.87 -14.31
N ALA A 414 14.96 -4.10 -14.73
CA ALA A 414 14.41 -4.74 -15.90
C ALA A 414 14.18 -6.22 -15.62
N GLY A 415 13.02 -6.72 -16.02
CA GLY A 415 12.66 -8.11 -15.76
C GLY A 415 11.61 -8.66 -16.68
N VAL A 416 11.25 -9.92 -16.43
CA VAL A 416 10.19 -10.63 -17.14
C VAL A 416 9.32 -11.37 -16.13
N ASN A 417 8.02 -11.20 -16.26
CA ASN A 417 7.01 -11.94 -15.51
C ASN A 417 6.40 -13.03 -16.39
N LEU A 418 6.21 -14.21 -15.83
CA LEU A 418 5.46 -15.33 -16.40
C LEU A 418 4.42 -15.76 -15.38
N GLN A 419 3.18 -15.95 -15.83
CA GLN A 419 2.11 -16.45 -14.97
C GLN A 419 1.26 -17.46 -15.72
N ALA A 420 0.89 -18.53 -15.03
CA ALA A 420 -0.09 -19.50 -15.49
C ALA A 420 -1.22 -19.61 -14.46
N ALA A 421 -2.46 -19.53 -14.92
CA ALA A 421 -3.66 -19.69 -14.10
C ALA A 421 -4.47 -20.90 -14.57
N PHE A 422 -5.21 -21.54 -13.67
CA PHE A 422 -5.86 -22.81 -13.87
C PHE A 422 -7.34 -22.76 -13.49
#